data_597a3f7d3097d33fc112fbbc2a83786a
#
_entry.id   597a3f7d3097d33fc112fbbc2a83786a
#
_cell.length_a   1.000
_cell.length_b   1.000
_cell.length_c   1.000
_cell.angle_alpha   90.00
_cell.angle_beta   90.00
_cell.angle_gamma   90.00
#
_symmetry.space_group_name_H-M   'P 1'
#
loop_
_entity.id
_entity.type
_entity.pdbx_description
1 polymer ?
#
loop_
_entity_poly.entity_id
_entity_poly.type
_entity_poly.pdbx_seq_one_letter_code
_entity_poly.pdbx_strand_id
1 'polypeptide(L)'
;ALVNGYLQGSHLDWAVTGSFGDNLKETARTLAKNLNVSASDLDSLEQLGVCINYNGYGPSIEDLHFDPEDLYQRLYAAPSALEFVSASPDFARLSEGYASDMAMAQGLQPSHEGTRTAVFQLPNEAWARRVSGVYSNDLAIANPDRAHAVLTCKTDGGYLVSVRAPLNNKQGAAQLCMQFPTGGGRAAAAGINDLPADRLDDFVEAFSVTYGN
;
A
#
# COMPACT_ATOMS: atom_id res chain seq x y z
N ALA A 1 1.53 16.11 8.81
CA ALA A 1 0.72 17.17 9.41
C ALA A 1 1.44 17.86 10.58
N LEU A 2 1.95 17.13 11.60
CA LEU A 2 2.61 17.74 12.79
C LEU A 2 3.85 18.56 12.41
N VAL A 3 4.74 18.00 11.59
CA VAL A 3 5.96 18.71 11.12
C VAL A 3 5.59 19.97 10.33
N ASN A 4 4.55 19.93 9.50
CA ASN A 4 4.07 21.11 8.78
C ASN A 4 3.61 22.22 9.73
N GLY A 5 2.92 21.86 10.85
CA GLY A 5 2.55 22.83 11.87
C GLY A 5 3.76 23.47 12.54
N TYR A 6 4.79 22.68 12.85
CA TYR A 6 6.03 23.18 13.42
C TYR A 6 6.79 24.12 12.45
N LEU A 7 6.81 23.78 11.16
CA LEU A 7 7.46 24.57 10.09
C LEU A 7 6.59 25.72 9.57
N GLN A 8 5.44 25.96 10.18
CA GLN A 8 4.50 27.06 9.84
C GLN A 8 4.11 27.05 8.34
N GLY A 9 4.05 25.86 7.72
CA GLY A 9 3.62 25.69 6.35
C GLY A 9 4.67 26.00 5.27
N SER A 10 5.94 26.21 5.63
CA SER A 10 6.99 26.55 4.65
C SER A 10 7.25 25.47 3.59
N HIS A 11 6.78 24.24 3.80
CA HIS A 11 6.85 23.11 2.86
C HIS A 11 5.50 22.42 2.73
N LEU A 12 4.46 23.21 2.50
CA LEU A 12 3.08 22.72 2.55
C LEU A 12 2.78 21.71 1.42
N ASP A 13 3.32 21.91 0.22
CA ASP A 13 3.17 20.97 -0.91
C ASP A 13 3.76 19.59 -0.58
N TRP A 14 4.94 19.52 0.02
CA TRP A 14 5.53 18.28 0.52
C TRP A 14 4.72 17.65 1.66
N ALA A 15 4.11 18.46 2.52
CA ALA A 15 3.25 17.95 3.59
C ALA A 15 1.95 17.36 3.04
N VAL A 16 1.38 17.93 1.98
CA VAL A 16 0.23 17.40 1.24
C VAL A 16 0.63 16.09 0.56
N THR A 17 1.74 16.08 -0.17
CA THR A 17 2.29 14.89 -0.83
C THR A 17 2.51 13.73 0.15
N GLY A 18 3.20 13.97 1.26
CA GLY A 18 3.45 12.95 2.27
C GLY A 18 2.17 12.45 2.96
N SER A 19 1.16 13.32 3.13
CA SER A 19 -0.13 12.90 3.68
C SER A 19 -0.89 11.97 2.71
N PHE A 20 -0.82 12.22 1.41
CA PHE A 20 -1.36 11.29 0.41
C PHE A 20 -0.60 9.96 0.39
N GLY A 21 0.74 9.99 0.47
CA GLY A 21 1.56 8.78 0.54
C GLY A 21 1.19 7.88 1.72
N ASP A 22 0.87 8.46 2.86
CA ASP A 22 0.39 7.75 4.06
C ASP A 22 -1.11 7.37 4.00
N ASN A 23 -1.76 7.54 2.85
CA ASN A 23 -3.20 7.32 2.66
C ASN A 23 -4.09 8.16 3.59
N LEU A 24 -3.60 9.33 4.05
CA LEU A 24 -4.35 10.30 4.86
C LEU A 24 -5.05 11.33 3.95
N LYS A 25 -5.88 10.85 3.03
CA LYS A 25 -6.48 11.65 1.94
C LYS A 25 -7.27 12.87 2.45
N GLU A 26 -8.05 12.73 3.50
CA GLU A 26 -8.81 13.85 4.08
C GLU A 26 -7.90 14.91 4.69
N THR A 27 -6.83 14.49 5.37
CA THR A 27 -5.81 15.40 5.90
C THR A 27 -5.09 16.13 4.76
N ALA A 28 -4.67 15.41 3.71
CA ALA A 28 -4.03 15.99 2.54
C ALA A 28 -4.91 17.05 1.89
N ARG A 29 -6.18 16.72 1.61
CA ARG A 29 -7.14 17.68 1.02
C ARG A 29 -7.42 18.89 1.91
N THR A 30 -7.44 18.69 3.23
CA THR A 30 -7.60 19.79 4.17
C THR A 30 -6.39 20.73 4.17
N LEU A 31 -5.18 20.19 4.17
CA LEU A 31 -3.95 20.97 4.03
C LEU A 31 -3.88 21.70 2.68
N ALA A 32 -4.28 21.03 1.61
CA ALA A 32 -4.24 21.58 0.26
C ALA A 32 -5.16 22.82 0.05
N LYS A 33 -6.16 23.04 0.90
CA LYS A 33 -6.97 24.26 0.86
C LYS A 33 -6.16 25.55 1.05
N ASN A 34 -4.97 25.43 1.63
CA ASN A 34 -4.04 26.54 1.83
C ASN A 34 -2.97 26.61 0.72
N LEU A 35 -3.01 25.70 -0.27
CA LEU A 35 -2.21 25.76 -1.49
C LEU A 35 -3.04 26.40 -2.59
N ASN A 36 -2.44 27.32 -3.34
CA ASN A 36 -3.08 27.86 -4.54
C ASN A 36 -2.70 27.00 -5.76
N VAL A 37 -3.27 25.78 -5.82
CA VAL A 37 -2.98 24.79 -6.85
C VAL A 37 -4.27 24.37 -7.56
N SER A 38 -4.16 23.95 -8.81
CA SER A 38 -5.28 23.39 -9.57
C SER A 38 -5.66 21.98 -9.08
N ALA A 39 -6.81 21.48 -9.50
CA ALA A 39 -7.20 20.10 -9.23
C ALA A 39 -6.20 19.10 -9.84
N SER A 40 -5.70 19.38 -11.05
CA SER A 40 -4.67 18.56 -11.71
C SER A 40 -3.36 18.53 -10.94
N ASP A 41 -2.94 19.67 -10.36
CA ASP A 41 -1.74 19.73 -9.52
C ASP A 41 -1.92 18.91 -8.25
N LEU A 42 -3.11 18.95 -7.65
CA LEU A 42 -3.43 18.16 -6.46
C LEU A 42 -3.38 16.65 -6.76
N ASP A 43 -3.91 16.23 -7.91
CA ASP A 43 -3.82 14.83 -8.37
C ASP A 43 -2.36 14.41 -8.59
N SER A 44 -1.53 15.32 -9.11
CA SER A 44 -0.09 15.10 -9.28
C SER A 44 0.63 14.94 -7.95
N LEU A 45 0.30 15.74 -6.92
CA LEU A 45 0.84 15.58 -5.57
C LEU A 45 0.38 14.27 -4.92
N GLU A 46 -0.87 13.84 -5.15
CA GLU A 46 -1.37 12.53 -4.69
C GLU A 46 -0.57 11.41 -5.34
N GLN A 47 -0.39 11.46 -6.65
CA GLN A 47 0.39 10.45 -7.39
C GLN A 47 1.84 10.40 -6.92
N LEU A 48 2.50 11.54 -6.74
CA LEU A 48 3.87 11.59 -6.22
C LEU A 48 3.96 10.96 -4.83
N GLY A 49 3.04 11.29 -3.93
CA GLY A 49 3.01 10.72 -2.58
C GLY A 49 2.87 9.20 -2.60
N VAL A 50 1.94 8.69 -3.41
CA VAL A 50 1.75 7.24 -3.60
C VAL A 50 3.02 6.59 -4.15
N CYS A 51 3.67 7.19 -5.15
CA CYS A 51 4.90 6.66 -5.76
C CYS A 51 6.09 6.65 -4.79
N ILE A 52 6.25 7.68 -3.96
CA ILE A 52 7.29 7.72 -2.92
C ILE A 52 7.07 6.60 -1.90
N ASN A 53 5.83 6.45 -1.42
CA ASN A 53 5.48 5.40 -0.47
C ASN A 53 5.66 4.00 -1.09
N TYR A 54 5.23 3.81 -2.34
CA TYR A 54 5.43 2.57 -3.10
C TYR A 54 6.91 2.18 -3.21
N ASN A 55 7.81 3.13 -3.42
CA ASN A 55 9.26 2.86 -3.46
C ASN A 55 9.84 2.47 -2.09
N GLY A 56 9.06 2.53 -1.02
CA GLY A 56 9.46 2.08 0.32
C GLY A 56 9.06 0.64 0.65
N TYR A 57 8.34 -0.06 -0.22
CA TYR A 57 7.91 -1.44 0.01
C TYR A 57 8.82 -2.46 -0.68
N GLY A 58 9.36 -3.36 0.13
CA GLY A 58 10.21 -4.46 -0.29
C GLY A 58 11.07 -4.93 0.88
N PRO A 59 11.45 -6.23 0.94
CA PRO A 59 12.33 -6.76 1.97
C PRO A 59 13.80 -6.33 1.79
N SER A 60 14.17 -5.80 0.62
CA SER A 60 15.53 -5.36 0.32
C SER A 60 15.54 -4.17 -0.65
N ILE A 61 16.68 -3.47 -0.69
CA ILE A 61 16.87 -2.30 -1.57
C ILE A 61 16.82 -2.71 -3.05
N GLU A 62 17.25 -3.92 -3.38
CA GLU A 62 17.26 -4.46 -4.74
C GLU A 62 15.85 -4.62 -5.33
N ASP A 63 14.83 -4.70 -4.48
CA ASP A 63 13.45 -4.71 -4.93
C ASP A 63 12.95 -3.33 -5.38
N LEU A 64 13.59 -2.25 -4.94
CA LEU A 64 13.12 -0.89 -5.12
C LEU A 64 13.57 -0.31 -6.48
N HIS A 65 12.84 0.70 -6.96
CA HIS A 65 13.25 1.45 -8.15
C HIS A 65 14.42 2.39 -7.88
N PHE A 66 14.48 2.92 -6.66
CA PHE A 66 15.54 3.78 -6.15
C PHE A 66 15.90 3.36 -4.73
N ASP A 67 17.19 3.43 -4.40
CA ASP A 67 17.61 3.46 -3.01
C ASP A 67 16.88 4.63 -2.30
N PRO A 68 16.31 4.42 -1.10
CA PRO A 68 15.58 5.46 -0.40
C PRO A 68 16.42 6.71 -0.09
N GLU A 69 17.71 6.57 0.15
CA GLU A 69 18.61 7.70 0.38
C GLU A 69 18.80 8.49 -0.91
N ASP A 70 19.06 7.83 -2.04
CA ASP A 70 19.18 8.47 -3.34
C ASP A 70 17.89 9.20 -3.74
N LEU A 71 16.73 8.55 -3.55
CA LEU A 71 15.45 9.19 -3.83
C LEU A 71 15.23 10.41 -2.95
N TYR A 72 15.54 10.31 -1.65
CA TYR A 72 15.43 11.45 -0.73
C TYR A 72 16.30 12.64 -1.19
N GLN A 73 17.56 12.40 -1.59
CA GLN A 73 18.45 13.46 -2.07
C GLN A 73 17.90 14.17 -3.31
N ARG A 74 17.29 13.41 -4.25
CA ARG A 74 16.65 13.94 -5.46
C ARG A 74 15.41 14.77 -5.13
N LEU A 75 14.57 14.30 -4.22
CA LEU A 75 13.40 15.03 -3.73
C LEU A 75 13.81 16.31 -2.99
N TYR A 76 14.83 16.22 -2.14
CA TYR A 76 15.35 17.36 -1.37
C TYR A 76 15.97 18.46 -2.26
N ALA A 77 16.58 18.08 -3.38
CA ALA A 77 17.15 19.02 -4.35
C ALA A 77 16.08 19.75 -5.18
N ALA A 78 14.85 19.25 -5.22
CA ALA A 78 13.78 19.87 -5.99
C ALA A 78 13.21 21.10 -5.24
N PRO A 79 12.99 22.22 -5.92
CA PRO A 79 12.44 23.44 -5.30
C PRO A 79 11.05 23.24 -4.71
N SER A 80 10.22 22.38 -5.33
CA SER A 80 8.88 22.04 -4.89
C SER A 80 8.47 20.64 -5.35
N ALA A 81 7.43 20.07 -4.73
CA ALA A 81 6.88 18.78 -5.15
C ALA A 81 6.33 18.83 -6.58
N LEU A 82 5.68 19.92 -6.97
CA LEU A 82 5.15 20.09 -8.34
C LEU A 82 6.26 20.22 -9.38
N GLU A 83 7.35 20.90 -9.06
CA GLU A 83 8.50 20.97 -9.98
C GLU A 83 9.16 19.59 -10.13
N PHE A 84 9.24 18.80 -9.07
CA PHE A 84 9.72 17.43 -9.18
C PHE A 84 8.84 16.60 -10.12
N VAL A 85 7.51 16.69 -9.98
CA VAL A 85 6.57 15.99 -10.88
C VAL A 85 6.75 16.41 -12.34
N SER A 86 6.87 17.71 -12.60
CA SER A 86 6.85 18.24 -13.98
C SER A 86 8.18 18.09 -14.71
N ALA A 87 9.31 18.07 -14.00
CA ALA A 87 10.63 18.15 -14.58
C ALA A 87 11.51 16.91 -14.36
N SER A 88 11.18 16.05 -13.39
CA SER A 88 12.06 14.94 -13.02
C SER A 88 11.76 13.66 -13.80
N PRO A 89 12.74 13.07 -14.49
CA PRO A 89 12.61 11.74 -15.07
C PRO A 89 12.45 10.65 -14.00
N ASP A 90 12.83 10.93 -12.76
CA ASP A 90 12.70 9.99 -11.64
C ASP A 90 11.26 9.77 -11.25
N PHE A 91 10.42 10.82 -11.31
CA PHE A 91 8.98 10.68 -11.13
C PHE A 91 8.33 9.84 -12.23
N ALA A 92 8.71 10.05 -13.49
CA ALA A 92 8.23 9.23 -14.60
C ALA A 92 8.56 7.74 -14.38
N ARG A 93 9.80 7.43 -14.00
CA ARG A 93 10.23 6.07 -13.68
C ARG A 93 9.42 5.42 -12.54
N LEU A 94 9.17 6.17 -11.46
CA LEU A 94 8.35 5.67 -10.33
C LEU A 94 6.90 5.44 -10.75
N SER A 95 6.32 6.38 -11.49
CA SER A 95 4.93 6.33 -11.95
C SER A 95 4.69 5.18 -12.92
N GLU A 96 5.58 4.99 -13.90
CA GLU A 96 5.53 3.89 -14.85
C GLU A 96 5.73 2.54 -14.15
N GLY A 97 6.68 2.45 -13.21
CA GLY A 97 6.92 1.27 -12.40
C GLY A 97 5.69 0.89 -11.58
N TYR A 98 5.11 1.87 -10.89
CA TYR A 98 3.89 1.67 -10.11
C TYR A 98 2.71 1.19 -10.98
N ALA A 99 2.47 1.85 -12.11
CA ALA A 99 1.39 1.49 -13.03
C ALA A 99 1.58 0.08 -13.60
N SER A 100 2.81 -0.29 -13.97
CA SER A 100 3.14 -1.62 -14.47
C SER A 100 2.91 -2.71 -13.42
N ASP A 101 3.42 -2.50 -12.19
CA ASP A 101 3.29 -3.47 -11.11
C ASP A 101 1.83 -3.66 -10.68
N MET A 102 1.07 -2.57 -10.59
CA MET A 102 -0.36 -2.62 -10.28
C MET A 102 -1.16 -3.32 -11.37
N ALA A 103 -0.84 -3.11 -12.65
CA ALA A 103 -1.49 -3.82 -13.74
C ALA A 103 -1.26 -5.34 -13.68
N MET A 104 -0.06 -5.79 -13.29
CA MET A 104 0.21 -7.20 -13.06
C MET A 104 -0.63 -7.76 -11.91
N ALA A 105 -0.72 -7.04 -10.79
CA ALA A 105 -1.53 -7.46 -9.63
C ALA A 105 -3.03 -7.52 -9.97
N GLN A 106 -3.56 -6.52 -10.68
CA GLN A 106 -4.95 -6.46 -11.10
C GLN A 106 -5.33 -7.54 -12.11
N GLY A 107 -4.37 -8.08 -12.85
CA GLY A 107 -4.57 -9.22 -13.74
C GLY A 107 -4.73 -10.57 -13.05
N LEU A 108 -4.44 -10.66 -11.75
CA LEU A 108 -4.53 -11.90 -10.99
C LEU A 108 -6.00 -12.27 -10.71
N GLN A 109 -6.27 -13.58 -10.76
CA GLN A 109 -7.52 -14.14 -10.27
C GLN A 109 -7.36 -14.59 -8.81
N PRO A 110 -8.42 -14.54 -7.99
CA PRO A 110 -8.35 -15.08 -6.64
C PRO A 110 -8.06 -16.58 -6.68
N SER A 111 -7.16 -17.05 -5.81
CA SER A 111 -6.90 -18.48 -5.63
C SER A 111 -8.02 -19.18 -4.85
N HIS A 112 -8.70 -18.43 -3.97
CA HIS A 112 -9.89 -18.88 -3.26
C HIS A 112 -10.92 -17.74 -3.24
N GLU A 113 -12.16 -18.04 -3.54
CA GLU A 113 -13.23 -17.07 -3.57
C GLU A 113 -14.50 -17.63 -2.91
N GLY A 114 -15.03 -16.87 -1.97
CA GLY A 114 -16.32 -17.09 -1.33
C GLY A 114 -17.26 -15.90 -1.54
N THR A 115 -18.46 -15.98 -1.00
CA THR A 115 -19.45 -14.90 -1.13
C THR A 115 -18.94 -13.57 -0.58
N ARG A 116 -18.22 -13.60 0.55
CA ARG A 116 -17.71 -12.42 1.27
C ARG A 116 -16.19 -12.42 1.49
N THR A 117 -15.48 -13.31 0.83
CA THR A 117 -14.04 -13.52 0.99
C THR A 117 -13.35 -13.66 -0.36
N ALA A 118 -12.12 -13.16 -0.47
CA ALA A 118 -11.24 -13.49 -1.59
C ALA A 118 -9.78 -13.55 -1.12
N VAL A 119 -9.06 -14.55 -1.61
CA VAL A 119 -7.64 -14.77 -1.35
C VAL A 119 -6.88 -14.65 -2.68
N PHE A 120 -5.87 -13.81 -2.72
CA PHE A 120 -4.99 -13.64 -3.87
C PHE A 120 -3.59 -14.09 -3.51
N GLN A 121 -2.93 -14.78 -4.43
CA GLN A 121 -1.53 -15.17 -4.27
C GLN A 121 -0.66 -14.42 -5.28
N LEU A 122 0.32 -13.69 -4.78
CA LEU A 122 1.31 -12.98 -5.55
C LEU A 122 2.60 -13.81 -5.61
N PRO A 123 3.30 -13.85 -6.76
CA PRO A 123 4.54 -14.59 -6.89
C PRO A 123 5.67 -13.99 -6.04
N ASN A 124 6.76 -14.75 -5.87
CA ASN A 124 7.98 -14.24 -5.25
C ASN A 124 8.79 -13.39 -6.24
N GLU A 125 8.27 -12.23 -6.59
CA GLU A 125 8.88 -11.28 -7.51
C GLU A 125 8.92 -9.88 -6.91
N ALA A 126 9.89 -9.06 -7.30
CA ALA A 126 10.07 -7.71 -6.77
C ALA A 126 8.80 -6.85 -6.94
N TRP A 127 8.16 -6.90 -8.11
CA TRP A 127 6.93 -6.16 -8.38
C TRP A 127 5.81 -6.53 -7.40
N ALA A 128 5.65 -7.82 -7.12
CA ALA A 128 4.61 -8.34 -6.23
C ALA A 128 4.79 -7.85 -4.79
N ARG A 129 6.04 -7.83 -4.33
CA ARG A 129 6.39 -7.33 -2.98
C ARG A 129 6.15 -5.83 -2.88
N ARG A 130 6.47 -5.03 -3.92
CA ARG A 130 6.26 -3.58 -3.92
C ARG A 130 4.79 -3.19 -3.82
N VAL A 131 3.88 -3.92 -4.47
CA VAL A 131 2.46 -3.51 -4.53
C VAL A 131 1.55 -4.24 -3.55
N SER A 132 2.00 -5.26 -2.83
CA SER A 132 1.14 -6.11 -1.98
C SER A 132 0.26 -5.31 -1.02
N GLY A 133 0.80 -4.27 -0.39
CA GLY A 133 0.07 -3.40 0.54
C GLY A 133 -0.95 -2.50 -0.14
N VAL A 134 -0.57 -1.86 -1.26
CA VAL A 134 -1.45 -0.97 -2.04
C VAL A 134 -2.55 -1.78 -2.69
N TYR A 135 -2.22 -2.90 -3.32
CA TYR A 135 -3.18 -3.81 -3.93
C TYR A 135 -4.22 -4.33 -2.92
N SER A 136 -3.77 -4.68 -1.70
CA SER A 136 -4.69 -5.07 -0.62
C SER A 136 -5.70 -3.97 -0.27
N ASN A 137 -5.27 -2.70 -0.28
CA ASN A 137 -6.15 -1.56 -0.03
C ASN A 137 -7.13 -1.34 -1.19
N ASP A 138 -6.66 -1.43 -2.44
CA ASP A 138 -7.49 -1.25 -3.63
C ASP A 138 -8.59 -2.32 -3.72
N LEU A 139 -8.27 -3.58 -3.42
CA LEU A 139 -9.25 -4.66 -3.33
C LEU A 139 -10.35 -4.35 -2.30
N ALA A 140 -9.97 -3.85 -1.12
CA ALA A 140 -10.94 -3.50 -0.08
C ALA A 140 -11.82 -2.30 -0.49
N ILE A 141 -11.25 -1.31 -1.20
CA ILE A 141 -12.02 -0.16 -1.70
C ILE A 141 -12.99 -0.60 -2.81
N ALA A 142 -12.54 -1.45 -3.73
CA ALA A 142 -13.37 -1.94 -4.84
C ALA A 142 -14.54 -2.81 -4.37
N ASN A 143 -14.38 -3.53 -3.25
CA ASN A 143 -15.39 -4.43 -2.70
C ASN A 143 -15.53 -4.24 -1.19
N PRO A 144 -16.21 -3.17 -0.73
CA PRO A 144 -16.21 -2.74 0.67
C PRO A 144 -16.93 -3.71 1.63
N ASP A 145 -17.73 -4.63 1.13
CA ASP A 145 -18.44 -5.65 1.91
C ASP A 145 -17.68 -6.98 1.98
N ARG A 146 -16.54 -7.10 1.27
CA ARG A 146 -15.76 -8.32 1.17
C ARG A 146 -14.43 -8.20 1.92
N ALA A 147 -14.06 -9.25 2.65
CA ALA A 147 -12.72 -9.38 3.22
C ALA A 147 -11.74 -9.88 2.14
N HIS A 148 -10.51 -9.39 2.20
CA HIS A 148 -9.46 -9.76 1.26
C HIS A 148 -8.20 -10.20 2.01
N ALA A 149 -7.60 -11.29 1.53
CA ALA A 149 -6.27 -11.71 1.93
C ALA A 149 -5.35 -11.71 0.69
N VAL A 150 -4.20 -11.06 0.81
CA VAL A 150 -3.15 -11.06 -0.20
C VAL A 150 -1.94 -11.76 0.39
N LEU A 151 -1.54 -12.86 -0.22
CA LEU A 151 -0.43 -13.71 0.16
C LEU A 151 0.71 -13.50 -0.84
N THR A 152 1.84 -12.98 -0.40
CA THR A 152 3.04 -12.85 -1.23
C THR A 152 3.96 -14.03 -0.94
N CYS A 153 4.26 -14.82 -1.98
CA CYS A 153 5.16 -15.97 -1.87
C CYS A 153 6.56 -15.51 -1.44
N LYS A 154 7.18 -16.28 -0.55
CA LYS A 154 8.54 -16.08 -0.07
C LYS A 154 9.49 -17.10 -0.72
N THR A 155 10.78 -16.82 -0.66
CA THR A 155 11.83 -17.69 -1.24
C THR A 155 11.89 -19.06 -0.57
N ASP A 156 11.53 -19.16 0.71
CA ASP A 156 11.49 -20.38 1.50
C ASP A 156 10.22 -21.22 1.28
N GLY A 157 9.32 -20.75 0.40
CA GLY A 157 8.05 -21.40 0.09
C GLY A 157 6.89 -20.99 1.01
N GLY A 158 7.13 -20.20 2.05
CA GLY A 158 6.10 -19.62 2.91
C GLY A 158 5.46 -18.37 2.30
N TYR A 159 4.64 -17.69 3.09
CA TYR A 159 3.89 -16.51 2.66
C TYR A 159 4.01 -15.36 3.65
N LEU A 160 4.15 -14.15 3.11
CA LEU A 160 3.78 -12.92 3.80
C LEU A 160 2.29 -12.68 3.55
N VAL A 161 1.48 -12.57 4.61
CA VAL A 161 0.04 -12.42 4.51
C VAL A 161 -0.40 -11.02 4.90
N SER A 162 -1.25 -10.40 4.07
CA SER A 162 -1.92 -9.14 4.35
C SER A 162 -3.42 -9.34 4.33
N VAL A 163 -4.11 -9.05 5.44
CA VAL A 163 -5.57 -9.17 5.58
C VAL A 163 -6.19 -7.79 5.66
N ARG A 164 -7.28 -7.60 4.94
CA ARG A 164 -8.17 -6.45 5.05
C ARG A 164 -9.57 -6.94 5.40
N ALA A 165 -10.09 -6.51 6.54
CA ALA A 165 -11.49 -6.67 6.89
C ALA A 165 -12.37 -5.86 5.92
N PRO A 166 -13.66 -6.22 5.74
CA PRO A 166 -14.59 -5.40 4.97
C PRO A 166 -14.60 -3.96 5.46
N LEU A 167 -14.60 -2.98 4.54
CA LEU A 167 -14.62 -1.56 4.93
C LEU A 167 -15.90 -1.17 5.68
N ASN A 168 -17.00 -1.87 5.39
CA ASN A 168 -18.29 -1.68 6.07
C ASN A 168 -18.38 -2.44 7.41
N ASN A 169 -17.41 -3.34 7.71
CA ASN A 169 -17.27 -4.02 9.00
C ASN A 169 -15.78 -4.24 9.32
N LYS A 170 -15.13 -3.21 9.84
CA LYS A 170 -13.68 -3.12 10.09
C LYS A 170 -13.22 -3.93 11.30
N GLN A 171 -13.62 -5.20 11.40
CA GLN A 171 -13.36 -6.07 12.55
C GLN A 171 -12.77 -7.42 12.11
N GLY A 172 -12.10 -8.11 13.02
CA GLY A 172 -11.70 -9.51 12.85
C GLY A 172 -10.28 -9.73 12.34
N ALA A 173 -9.65 -8.80 11.61
CA ALA A 173 -8.35 -9.05 10.99
C ALA A 173 -7.25 -9.39 12.00
N ALA A 174 -7.15 -8.63 13.10
CA ALA A 174 -6.16 -8.90 14.13
C ALA A 174 -6.41 -10.26 14.81
N GLN A 175 -7.66 -10.56 15.17
CA GLN A 175 -8.03 -11.82 15.84
C GLN A 175 -7.74 -13.04 14.94
N LEU A 176 -7.99 -12.93 13.64
CA LEU A 176 -7.64 -13.96 12.68
C LEU A 176 -6.11 -14.16 12.61
N CYS A 177 -5.37 -13.09 12.35
CA CYS A 177 -3.92 -13.20 12.16
C CYS A 177 -3.20 -13.69 13.42
N MET A 178 -3.64 -13.28 14.62
CA MET A 178 -3.07 -13.74 15.90
C MET A 178 -3.25 -15.24 16.20
N GLN A 179 -4.06 -15.98 15.41
CA GLN A 179 -4.12 -17.44 15.50
C GLN A 179 -2.88 -18.13 14.90
N PHE A 180 -2.06 -17.37 14.19
CA PHE A 180 -0.85 -17.87 13.54
C PHE A 180 0.39 -17.22 14.17
N PRO A 181 1.51 -17.97 14.31
CA PRO A 181 2.80 -17.40 14.69
C PRO A 181 3.13 -16.18 13.81
N THR A 182 3.77 -15.16 14.36
CA THR A 182 4.12 -13.92 13.65
C THR A 182 2.93 -13.06 13.18
N GLY A 183 1.70 -13.46 13.50
CA GLY A 183 0.49 -12.72 13.16
C GLY A 183 0.19 -11.57 14.11
N GLY A 184 -0.33 -10.46 13.58
CA GLY A 184 -0.71 -9.30 14.37
C GLY A 184 -1.26 -8.17 13.53
N GLY A 185 -1.67 -7.08 14.19
CA GLY A 185 -2.18 -5.91 13.50
C GLY A 185 -3.36 -5.26 14.22
N ARG A 186 -4.18 -4.56 13.44
CA ARG A 186 -5.38 -3.86 13.92
C ARG A 186 -6.65 -4.59 13.46
N ALA A 187 -7.79 -4.28 14.08
CA ALA A 187 -9.07 -4.89 13.75
C ALA A 187 -9.44 -4.82 12.25
N ALA A 188 -9.13 -3.70 11.60
CA ALA A 188 -9.43 -3.49 10.18
C ALA A 188 -8.38 -4.04 9.21
N ALA A 189 -7.11 -4.14 9.65
CA ALA A 189 -5.99 -4.53 8.80
C ALA A 189 -4.91 -5.19 9.65
N ALA A 190 -4.52 -6.39 9.27
CA ALA A 190 -3.53 -7.20 9.99
C ALA A 190 -2.70 -8.02 8.98
N GLY A 191 -1.68 -8.72 9.46
CA GLY A 191 -0.85 -9.58 8.63
C GLY A 191 -0.19 -10.68 9.43
N ILE A 192 0.42 -11.61 8.71
CA ILE A 192 1.26 -12.67 9.24
C ILE A 192 2.59 -12.56 8.49
N ASN A 193 3.68 -12.28 9.23
CA ASN A 193 4.98 -12.06 8.60
C ASN A 193 5.59 -13.34 8.02
N ASP A 194 5.17 -14.48 8.55
CA ASP A 194 5.68 -15.79 8.14
C ASP A 194 4.62 -16.88 8.35
N LEU A 195 3.87 -17.17 7.29
CA LEU A 195 2.93 -18.28 7.24
C LEU A 195 3.60 -19.44 6.49
N PRO A 196 3.88 -20.58 7.16
CA PRO A 196 4.46 -21.75 6.49
C PRO A 196 3.55 -22.28 5.38
N ALA A 197 4.12 -22.85 4.32
CA ALA A 197 3.36 -23.33 3.16
C ALA A 197 2.34 -24.41 3.53
N ASP A 198 2.69 -25.29 4.46
CA ASP A 198 1.81 -26.37 4.96
C ASP A 198 0.66 -25.87 5.86
N ARG A 199 0.66 -24.57 6.21
CA ARG A 199 -0.42 -23.92 6.98
C ARG A 199 -1.35 -23.07 6.12
N LEU A 200 -1.20 -23.11 4.77
CA LEU A 200 -2.03 -22.32 3.86
C LEU A 200 -3.52 -22.68 3.99
N ASP A 201 -3.85 -23.98 3.98
CA ASP A 201 -5.22 -24.44 4.06
C ASP A 201 -5.88 -24.07 5.39
N ASP A 202 -5.13 -24.20 6.52
CA ASP A 202 -5.60 -23.75 7.84
C ASP A 202 -5.92 -22.24 7.84
N PHE A 203 -5.09 -21.43 7.17
CA PHE A 203 -5.34 -20.00 7.06
C PHE A 203 -6.59 -19.70 6.23
N VAL A 204 -6.75 -20.34 5.08
CA VAL A 204 -7.92 -20.15 4.20
C VAL A 204 -9.20 -20.56 4.91
N GLU A 205 -9.18 -21.66 5.67
CA GLU A 205 -10.33 -22.11 6.48
C GLU A 205 -10.65 -21.08 7.57
N ALA A 206 -9.66 -20.65 8.37
CA ALA A 206 -9.86 -19.66 9.42
C ALA A 206 -10.36 -18.30 8.87
N PHE A 207 -9.85 -17.88 7.70
CA PHE A 207 -10.29 -16.68 7.00
C PHE A 207 -11.75 -16.80 6.56
N SER A 208 -12.14 -17.95 6.00
CA SER A 208 -13.52 -18.23 5.56
C SER A 208 -14.48 -18.32 6.75
N VAL A 209 -14.07 -18.91 7.86
CA VAL A 209 -14.89 -18.95 9.09
C VAL A 209 -15.10 -17.56 9.67
N THR A 210 -14.06 -16.71 9.62
CA THR A 210 -14.12 -15.34 10.18
C THR A 210 -15.04 -14.42 9.38
N TYR A 211 -15.09 -14.56 8.05
CA TYR A 211 -15.74 -13.57 7.16
C TYR A 211 -16.78 -14.16 6.20
N GLY A 212 -16.89 -15.47 6.09
CA GLY A 212 -17.75 -16.12 5.08
C GLY A 212 -19.26 -16.14 5.41
N ASN A 213 -19.65 -15.76 6.64
CA ASN A 213 -21.04 -15.75 7.09
C ASN A 213 -21.71 -14.39 6.90
#